data_c729b3f389a629be0ade5e447e553cc7
#
_entry.id   c729b3f389a629be0ade5e447e553cc7
#
_cell.length_a   1.000
_cell.length_b   1.000
_cell.length_c   1.000
_cell.angle_alpha   90.00
_cell.angle_beta   90.00
_cell.angle_gamma   90.00
#
_symmetry.space_group_name_H-M   'P 1'
#
loop_
_entity.id
_entity.type
_entity.pdbx_description
1 polymer ?
#
loop_
_entity_poly.entity_id
_entity_poly.type
_entity_poly.pdbx_seq_one_letter_code
_entity_poly.pdbx_strand_id
1 'polypeptide(L)'
;IWELSDVRLPYFFFTQNCSEKLLEVLEVAWPGLTRGGGFPPANTPVDTVRAIEARVPGALGEPVLRPSPATRLQAALSALPPAAASLVEALAAGTLAPGDPAIVELASPLKADVLTLAYDLLRHRFLAGRISDEDSRGRSFALLRARSLIQIENPPSQPDLPFDRVPPNKGHRTAQATLAAGIQDRDPFVEIRLLP
;
A
#
# COMPACT_ATOMS: atom_id res chain seq x y z
N ILE A 1 -0.03 15.66 21.66
CA ILE A 1 -0.55 14.56 20.81
C ILE A 1 -1.28 13.53 21.67
N TRP A 2 -0.76 13.12 22.83
CA TRP A 2 -1.42 12.16 23.75
C TRP A 2 -2.78 12.68 24.26
N GLU A 3 -2.91 13.97 24.50
CA GLU A 3 -4.15 14.62 24.96
C GLU A 3 -5.27 14.58 23.92
N LEU A 4 -4.94 14.31 22.65
CA LEU A 4 -5.90 14.22 21.56
C LEU A 4 -6.39 12.79 21.30
N SER A 5 -5.85 11.79 22.00
CA SER A 5 -6.17 10.36 21.74
C SER A 5 -7.65 10.03 21.95
N ASP A 6 -8.32 10.71 22.86
CA ASP A 6 -9.72 10.45 23.22
C ASP A 6 -10.69 11.55 22.71
N VAL A 7 -10.17 12.52 21.93
CA VAL A 7 -10.99 13.62 21.43
C VAL A 7 -11.75 13.17 20.18
N ARG A 8 -13.07 13.30 20.22
CA ARG A 8 -13.91 13.10 19.03
C ARG A 8 -14.06 14.44 18.30
N LEU A 9 -13.48 14.52 17.11
CA LEU A 9 -13.58 15.68 16.24
C LEU A 9 -14.66 15.44 15.18
N PRO A 10 -15.49 16.44 14.84
CA PRO A 10 -16.38 16.33 13.70
C PRO A 10 -15.55 16.14 12.42
N TYR A 11 -16.02 15.27 11.53
CA TYR A 11 -15.36 14.99 10.26
C TYR A 11 -16.27 15.38 9.10
N PHE A 12 -15.81 16.30 8.28
CA PHE A 12 -16.45 16.69 7.04
C PHE A 12 -15.45 16.53 5.90
N PHE A 13 -15.78 15.71 4.92
CA PHE A 13 -14.84 15.27 3.88
C PHE A 13 -14.07 16.39 3.20
N PHE A 14 -14.71 17.52 2.91
CA PHE A 14 -14.08 18.64 2.21
C PHE A 14 -13.56 19.76 3.12
N THR A 15 -14.11 19.96 4.29
CA THR A 15 -13.86 21.17 5.09
C THR A 15 -13.29 20.93 6.48
N GLN A 16 -13.47 19.74 7.05
CA GLN A 16 -12.93 19.37 8.36
C GLN A 16 -12.42 17.92 8.35
N ASN A 17 -11.50 17.67 7.46
CA ASN A 17 -10.87 16.36 7.31
C ASN A 17 -9.56 16.26 8.12
N CYS A 18 -8.91 15.12 8.03
CA CYS A 18 -7.65 14.88 8.73
C CYS A 18 -6.53 15.86 8.34
N SER A 19 -6.57 16.41 7.12
CA SER A 19 -5.57 17.37 6.66
C SER A 19 -5.69 18.69 7.37
N GLU A 20 -6.91 19.19 7.58
CA GLU A 20 -7.14 20.42 8.30
C GLU A 20 -6.75 20.29 9.78
N LYS A 21 -7.10 19.15 10.40
CA LYS A 21 -6.69 18.87 11.77
C LYS A 21 -5.17 18.74 11.92
N LEU A 22 -4.51 18.21 10.93
CA LEU A 22 -3.04 18.19 10.89
C LEU A 22 -2.46 19.60 10.82
N LEU A 23 -3.06 20.49 10.00
CA LEU A 23 -2.64 21.89 9.92
C LEU A 23 -2.84 22.64 11.24
N GLU A 24 -3.94 22.42 11.95
CA GLU A 24 -4.17 22.99 13.27
C GLU A 24 -3.06 22.57 14.27
N VAL A 25 -2.68 21.30 14.26
CA VAL A 25 -1.58 20.79 15.11
C VAL A 25 -0.24 21.39 14.70
N LEU A 26 0.02 21.48 13.39
CA LEU A 26 1.26 22.07 12.88
C LEU A 26 1.34 23.58 13.15
N GLU A 27 0.21 24.30 13.15
CA GLU A 27 0.17 25.72 13.50
C GLU A 27 0.62 25.98 14.94
N VAL A 28 0.36 25.04 15.87
CA VAL A 28 0.87 25.12 17.24
C VAL A 28 2.40 25.01 17.27
N ALA A 29 2.95 24.09 16.48
CA ALA A 29 4.39 23.88 16.40
C ALA A 29 5.11 24.95 15.55
N TRP A 30 4.39 25.54 14.62
CA TRP A 30 4.89 26.54 13.67
C TRP A 30 3.90 27.69 13.50
N PRO A 31 3.89 28.63 14.43
CA PRO A 31 2.94 29.75 14.40
C PRO A 31 3.05 30.58 13.11
N GLY A 32 1.94 30.75 12.43
CA GLY A 32 1.86 31.47 11.17
C GLY A 32 1.90 30.59 9.91
N LEU A 33 1.98 29.28 10.05
CA LEU A 33 1.95 28.34 8.92
C LEU A 33 0.69 28.52 8.06
N THR A 34 -0.47 28.72 8.70
CA THR A 34 -1.75 28.87 8.01
C THR A 34 -2.12 30.32 7.69
N ARG A 35 -1.38 31.30 8.26
CA ARG A 35 -1.63 32.73 8.03
C ARG A 35 -1.31 33.12 6.59
N GLY A 36 -2.19 33.96 6.01
CA GLY A 36 -1.99 34.53 4.67
C GLY A 36 -2.73 33.78 3.55
N GLY A 37 -3.62 32.87 3.87
CA GLY A 37 -4.41 32.13 2.88
C GLY A 37 -3.55 31.13 2.09
N GLY A 38 -4.08 30.48 1.09
CA GLY A 38 -3.34 29.54 0.24
C GLY A 38 -3.53 28.07 0.61
N PHE A 39 -4.32 27.80 1.65
CA PHE A 39 -4.94 26.50 1.80
C PHE A 39 -6.34 26.61 1.17
N PRO A 40 -6.65 25.82 0.14
CA PRO A 40 -8.00 25.83 -0.45
C PRO A 40 -9.03 25.42 0.61
N PRO A 41 -10.26 25.93 0.54
CA PRO A 41 -11.33 25.58 1.49
C PRO A 41 -11.72 24.09 1.41
N ALA A 42 -11.35 23.41 0.34
CA ALA A 42 -11.45 21.96 0.18
C ALA A 42 -10.03 21.40 -0.02
N ASN A 43 -9.47 20.84 1.06
CA ASN A 43 -8.11 20.31 1.05
C ASN A 43 -8.10 18.78 1.02
N THR A 44 -7.40 18.21 0.08
CA THR A 44 -7.00 16.81 0.18
C THR A 44 -5.68 16.67 0.97
N PRO A 45 -5.40 15.52 1.56
CA PRO A 45 -4.12 15.29 2.26
C PRO A 45 -2.89 15.64 1.42
N VAL A 46 -2.93 15.37 0.13
CA VAL A 46 -1.80 15.68 -0.76
C VAL A 46 -1.64 17.17 -1.03
N ASP A 47 -2.74 17.93 -1.08
CA ASP A 47 -2.68 19.39 -1.27
C ASP A 47 -2.12 20.08 -0.03
N THR A 48 -2.45 19.57 1.15
CA THR A 48 -1.84 20.01 2.41
C THR A 48 -0.32 19.82 2.41
N VAL A 49 0.16 18.65 1.97
CA VAL A 49 1.60 18.39 1.88
C VAL A 49 2.27 19.36 0.88
N ARG A 50 1.65 19.58 -0.30
CA ARG A 50 2.14 20.56 -1.29
C ARG A 50 2.17 21.98 -0.76
N ALA A 51 1.13 22.38 -0.04
CA ALA A 51 1.06 23.71 0.54
C ALA A 51 2.13 23.93 1.61
N ILE A 52 2.41 22.92 2.42
CA ILE A 52 3.51 22.96 3.40
C ILE A 52 4.86 23.08 2.69
N GLU A 53 5.11 22.24 1.69
CA GLU A 53 6.35 22.24 0.92
C GLU A 53 6.61 23.60 0.25
N ALA A 54 5.55 24.21 -0.31
CA ALA A 54 5.65 25.54 -0.94
C ALA A 54 5.94 26.67 0.03
N ARG A 55 5.45 26.58 1.28
CA ARG A 55 5.63 27.63 2.31
C ARG A 55 6.92 27.48 3.07
N VAL A 56 7.34 26.27 3.29
CA VAL A 56 8.49 25.91 4.10
C VAL A 56 9.38 24.97 3.30
N PRO A 57 10.23 25.53 2.42
CA PRO A 57 11.17 24.71 1.66
C PRO A 57 12.05 23.87 2.62
N GLY A 58 12.14 22.57 2.37
CA GLY A 58 12.89 21.65 3.21
C GLY A 58 12.12 21.11 4.44
N ALA A 59 10.85 21.47 4.63
CA ALA A 59 10.03 20.87 5.68
C ALA A 59 9.78 19.38 5.49
N LEU A 60 9.81 18.90 4.23
CA LEU A 60 9.66 17.50 3.90
C LEU A 60 11.05 16.87 3.74
N GLY A 61 11.26 15.77 4.43
CA GLY A 61 12.43 14.91 4.21
C GLY A 61 12.31 14.09 2.92
N GLU A 62 13.33 13.26 2.67
CA GLU A 62 13.30 12.30 1.57
C GLU A 62 12.08 11.37 1.69
N PRO A 63 11.33 11.15 0.61
CA PRO A 63 10.17 10.29 0.63
C PRO A 63 10.57 8.84 0.87
N VAL A 64 9.91 8.21 1.84
CA VAL A 64 10.12 6.79 2.15
C VAL A 64 9.00 5.98 1.53
N LEU A 65 9.33 5.14 0.55
CA LEU A 65 8.39 4.20 -0.04
C LEU A 65 8.18 3.01 0.90
N ARG A 66 6.94 2.75 1.25
CA ARG A 66 6.52 1.51 1.93
C ARG A 66 5.61 0.74 0.99
N PRO A 67 6.15 -0.20 0.19
CA PRO A 67 5.33 -0.98 -0.73
C PRO A 67 4.26 -1.77 0.01
N SER A 68 3.09 -1.91 -0.60
CA SER A 68 2.04 -2.75 -0.04
C SER A 68 2.50 -4.21 0.07
N PRO A 69 1.93 -5.01 0.99
CA PRO A 69 2.21 -6.45 1.04
C PRO A 69 1.98 -7.15 -0.31
N ALA A 70 0.94 -6.76 -1.04
CA ALA A 70 0.67 -7.30 -2.38
C ALA A 70 1.77 -6.95 -3.39
N THR A 71 2.27 -5.71 -3.39
CA THR A 71 3.36 -5.28 -4.28
C THR A 71 4.65 -6.06 -3.98
N ARG A 72 4.98 -6.22 -2.69
CA ARG A 72 6.16 -7.00 -2.26
C ARG A 72 6.05 -8.46 -2.65
N LEU A 73 4.88 -9.06 -2.41
CA LEU A 73 4.61 -10.45 -2.79
C LEU A 73 4.75 -10.65 -4.29
N GLN A 74 4.15 -9.78 -5.09
CA GLN A 74 4.24 -9.86 -6.56
C GLN A 74 5.69 -9.73 -7.05
N ALA A 75 6.45 -8.78 -6.51
CA ALA A 75 7.86 -8.61 -6.87
C ALA A 75 8.69 -9.84 -6.49
N ALA A 76 8.48 -10.38 -5.29
CA ALA A 76 9.19 -11.57 -4.84
C ALA A 76 8.84 -12.81 -5.68
N LEU A 77 7.57 -13.00 -6.04
CA LEU A 77 7.15 -14.07 -6.94
C LEU A 77 7.77 -13.94 -8.34
N SER A 78 7.85 -12.71 -8.86
CA SER A 78 8.45 -12.44 -10.17
C SER A 78 9.98 -12.66 -10.19
N ALA A 79 10.63 -12.58 -9.05
CA ALA A 79 12.06 -12.84 -8.91
C ALA A 79 12.40 -14.33 -8.80
N LEU A 80 11.42 -15.18 -8.53
CA LEU A 80 11.64 -16.64 -8.48
C LEU A 80 11.76 -17.26 -9.87
N PRO A 81 12.51 -18.36 -9.99
CA PRO A 81 12.41 -19.22 -11.16
C PRO A 81 10.96 -19.71 -11.39
N PRO A 82 10.48 -19.82 -12.63
CA PRO A 82 9.08 -20.19 -12.92
C PRO A 82 8.62 -21.48 -12.23
N ALA A 83 9.49 -22.49 -12.16
CA ALA A 83 9.20 -23.74 -11.47
C ALA A 83 8.97 -23.53 -9.96
N ALA A 84 9.77 -22.67 -9.31
CA ALA A 84 9.61 -22.36 -7.90
C ALA A 84 8.35 -21.55 -7.64
N ALA A 85 8.02 -20.61 -8.51
CA ALA A 85 6.76 -19.85 -8.42
C ALA A 85 5.53 -20.76 -8.52
N SER A 86 5.58 -21.80 -9.37
CA SER A 86 4.51 -22.80 -9.45
C SER A 86 4.36 -23.61 -8.16
N LEU A 87 5.46 -23.92 -7.47
CA LEU A 87 5.43 -24.60 -6.17
C LEU A 87 4.79 -23.70 -5.10
N VAL A 88 5.10 -22.41 -5.10
CA VAL A 88 4.46 -21.41 -4.19
C VAL A 88 2.94 -21.43 -4.38
N GLU A 89 2.48 -21.39 -5.63
CA GLU A 89 1.05 -21.43 -5.96
C GLU A 89 0.38 -22.72 -5.48
N ALA A 90 1.02 -23.89 -5.72
CA ALA A 90 0.51 -25.19 -5.32
C ALA A 90 0.40 -25.34 -3.79
N LEU A 91 1.41 -24.89 -3.06
CA LEU A 91 1.42 -24.87 -1.60
C LEU A 91 0.33 -23.94 -1.03
N ALA A 92 0.20 -22.74 -1.56
CA ALA A 92 -0.82 -21.78 -1.13
C ALA A 92 -2.24 -22.24 -1.47
N ALA A 93 -2.42 -22.95 -2.59
CA ALA A 93 -3.69 -23.57 -2.96
C ALA A 93 -4.01 -24.84 -2.13
N GLY A 94 -3.01 -25.41 -1.45
CA GLY A 94 -3.15 -26.65 -0.70
C GLY A 94 -3.18 -27.92 -1.57
N THR A 95 -2.79 -27.82 -2.83
CA THR A 95 -2.63 -28.96 -3.75
C THR A 95 -1.29 -29.67 -3.59
N LEU A 96 -0.36 -29.04 -2.87
CA LEU A 96 0.94 -29.59 -2.51
C LEU A 96 1.16 -29.41 -1.00
N ALA A 97 1.78 -30.37 -0.35
CA ALA A 97 2.13 -30.29 1.06
C ALA A 97 3.61 -29.86 1.25
N PRO A 98 3.97 -29.17 2.37
CA PRO A 98 5.37 -28.81 2.64
C PRO A 98 6.35 -29.97 2.76
N GLY A 99 5.85 -31.20 3.01
CA GLY A 99 6.62 -32.43 3.08
C GLY A 99 6.76 -33.17 1.75
N ASP A 100 6.22 -32.65 0.66
CA ASP A 100 6.33 -33.25 -0.66
C ASP A 100 7.80 -33.30 -1.13
N PRO A 101 8.26 -34.39 -1.80
CA PRO A 101 9.61 -34.45 -2.33
C PRO A 101 10.04 -33.26 -3.17
N ALA A 102 9.13 -32.71 -3.98
CA ALA A 102 9.40 -31.50 -4.77
C ALA A 102 9.80 -30.27 -3.94
N ILE A 103 9.39 -30.22 -2.67
CA ILE A 103 9.77 -29.17 -1.74
C ILE A 103 11.00 -29.59 -0.92
N VAL A 104 11.01 -30.84 -0.44
CA VAL A 104 12.07 -31.33 0.45
C VAL A 104 13.44 -31.31 -0.23
N GLU A 105 13.49 -31.61 -1.50
CA GLU A 105 14.72 -31.70 -2.32
C GLU A 105 15.26 -30.32 -2.75
N LEU A 106 14.51 -29.24 -2.57
CA LEU A 106 15.00 -27.89 -2.86
C LEU A 106 16.21 -27.53 -1.97
N ALA A 107 17.16 -26.81 -2.53
CA ALA A 107 18.23 -26.18 -1.75
C ALA A 107 17.66 -25.27 -0.66
N SER A 108 18.28 -25.28 0.52
CA SER A 108 17.74 -24.59 1.72
C SER A 108 17.35 -23.12 1.52
N PRO A 109 18.11 -22.26 0.84
CA PRO A 109 17.69 -20.88 0.58
C PRO A 109 16.40 -20.83 -0.25
N LEU A 110 16.35 -21.54 -1.38
CA LEU A 110 15.19 -21.55 -2.26
C LEU A 110 13.95 -22.17 -1.59
N LYS A 111 14.15 -23.24 -0.81
CA LYS A 111 13.09 -23.87 -0.01
C LYS A 111 12.47 -22.88 0.97
N ALA A 112 13.31 -22.10 1.64
CA ALA A 112 12.86 -21.10 2.59
C ALA A 112 12.05 -19.99 1.93
N ASP A 113 12.50 -19.52 0.77
CA ASP A 113 11.79 -18.52 -0.02
C ASP A 113 10.42 -19.05 -0.49
N VAL A 114 10.39 -20.25 -1.05
CA VAL A 114 9.14 -20.89 -1.51
C VAL A 114 8.13 -21.03 -0.36
N LEU A 115 8.55 -21.53 0.81
CA LEU A 115 7.66 -21.68 1.96
C LEU A 115 7.19 -20.33 2.52
N THR A 116 8.07 -19.33 2.59
CA THR A 116 7.72 -17.99 3.04
C THR A 116 6.72 -17.33 2.10
N LEU A 117 6.99 -17.37 0.80
CA LEU A 117 6.10 -16.75 -0.19
C LEU A 117 4.77 -17.51 -0.31
N ALA A 118 4.75 -18.82 -0.11
CA ALA A 118 3.50 -19.60 -0.05
C ALA A 118 2.64 -19.16 1.16
N TYR A 119 3.26 -18.92 2.31
CA TYR A 119 2.56 -18.38 3.46
C TYR A 119 2.03 -16.97 3.21
N ASP A 120 2.83 -16.08 2.63
CA ASP A 120 2.41 -14.71 2.32
C ASP A 120 1.27 -14.67 1.29
N LEU A 121 1.32 -15.53 0.28
CA LEU A 121 0.27 -15.67 -0.73
C LEU A 121 -1.03 -16.24 -0.12
N LEU A 122 -0.92 -17.25 0.74
CA LEU A 122 -2.05 -17.81 1.47
C LEU A 122 -2.73 -16.74 2.35
N ARG A 123 -1.93 -15.98 3.10
CA ARG A 123 -2.41 -14.88 3.92
C ARG A 123 -3.08 -13.78 3.09
N HIS A 124 -2.49 -13.43 1.95
CA HIS A 124 -3.08 -12.46 1.03
C HIS A 124 -4.45 -12.93 0.52
N ARG A 125 -4.59 -14.20 0.15
CA ARG A 125 -5.86 -14.82 -0.27
C ARG A 125 -6.89 -14.84 0.85
N PHE A 126 -6.48 -15.12 2.06
CA PHE A 126 -7.35 -15.09 3.24
C PHE A 126 -7.89 -13.66 3.51
N LEU A 127 -7.02 -12.67 3.54
CA LEU A 127 -7.41 -11.26 3.73
C LEU A 127 -8.32 -10.73 2.60
N ALA A 128 -8.20 -11.30 1.40
CA ALA A 128 -9.08 -11.01 0.27
C ALA A 128 -10.42 -11.81 0.30
N GLY A 129 -10.68 -12.58 1.36
CA GLY A 129 -11.91 -13.38 1.50
C GLY A 129 -12.01 -14.57 0.54
N ARG A 130 -10.89 -15.03 -0.02
CA ARG A 130 -10.87 -16.12 -1.01
C ARG A 130 -10.67 -17.51 -0.40
N ILE A 131 -10.38 -17.59 0.88
CA ILE A 131 -10.10 -18.85 1.61
C ILE A 131 -10.77 -18.76 2.96
N SER A 132 -11.30 -19.89 3.45
CA SER A 132 -11.90 -19.98 4.78
C SER A 132 -10.88 -19.81 5.91
N ASP A 133 -11.34 -19.43 7.09
CA ASP A 133 -10.48 -19.28 8.28
C ASP A 133 -9.86 -20.63 8.68
N GLU A 134 -10.63 -21.71 8.63
CA GLU A 134 -10.17 -23.04 8.98
C GLU A 134 -9.06 -23.53 8.05
N ASP A 135 -9.27 -23.45 6.72
CA ASP A 135 -8.26 -23.80 5.71
C ASP A 135 -7.00 -22.96 5.84
N SER A 136 -7.16 -21.65 6.08
CA SER A 136 -6.05 -20.73 6.24
C SER A 136 -5.19 -21.09 7.45
N ARG A 137 -5.80 -21.39 8.61
CA ARG A 137 -5.07 -21.74 9.83
C ARG A 137 -4.26 -23.02 9.68
N GLY A 138 -4.90 -24.09 9.19
CA GLY A 138 -4.24 -25.37 9.00
C GLY A 138 -3.02 -25.30 8.09
N ARG A 139 -3.19 -24.69 6.91
CA ARG A 139 -2.12 -24.51 5.93
C ARG A 139 -1.02 -23.56 6.43
N SER A 140 -1.39 -22.46 7.06
CA SER A 140 -0.43 -21.52 7.65
C SER A 140 0.47 -22.19 8.66
N PHE A 141 -0.11 -22.99 9.57
CA PHE A 141 0.65 -23.71 10.58
C PHE A 141 1.64 -24.71 9.94
N ALA A 142 1.20 -25.45 8.93
CA ALA A 142 2.06 -26.42 8.21
C ALA A 142 3.24 -25.72 7.52
N LEU A 143 2.98 -24.59 6.83
CA LEU A 143 4.01 -23.81 6.14
C LEU A 143 5.01 -23.21 7.13
N LEU A 144 4.54 -22.57 8.20
CA LEU A 144 5.40 -21.95 9.20
C LEU A 144 6.24 -23.00 9.94
N ARG A 145 5.65 -24.15 10.28
CA ARG A 145 6.39 -25.27 10.87
C ARG A 145 7.50 -25.76 9.97
N ALA A 146 7.19 -26.01 8.68
CA ALA A 146 8.20 -26.47 7.71
C ALA A 146 9.31 -25.41 7.54
N ARG A 147 8.95 -24.12 7.49
CA ARG A 147 9.91 -23.03 7.38
C ARG A 147 10.81 -22.89 8.61
N SER A 148 10.30 -23.10 9.82
CA SER A 148 11.07 -23.00 11.07
C SER A 148 12.16 -24.05 11.21
N LEU A 149 12.07 -25.17 10.49
CA LEU A 149 13.08 -26.22 10.50
C LEU A 149 14.28 -25.89 9.59
N ILE A 150 14.19 -24.84 8.78
CA ILE A 150 15.28 -24.44 7.87
C ILE A 150 16.12 -23.36 8.56
N GLN A 151 17.35 -23.70 8.85
CA GLN A 151 18.33 -22.73 9.35
C GLN A 151 18.97 -22.00 8.17
N ILE A 152 18.86 -20.66 8.16
CA ILE A 152 19.52 -19.80 7.19
C ILE A 152 20.27 -18.73 7.98
N GLU A 153 21.56 -18.56 7.70
CA GLU A 153 22.39 -17.56 8.36
C GLU A 153 21.95 -16.11 8.06
N ASN A 154 21.44 -15.89 6.84
CA ASN A 154 20.87 -14.61 6.44
C ASN A 154 19.42 -14.82 5.98
N PRO A 155 18.42 -14.14 6.58
CA PRO A 155 17.08 -14.15 6.04
C PRO A 155 17.11 -13.57 4.63
N PRO A 156 16.26 -14.04 3.71
CA PRO A 156 16.19 -13.51 2.37
C PRO A 156 15.97 -11.98 2.45
N SER A 157 16.84 -11.24 1.78
CA SER A 157 16.67 -9.81 1.66
C SER A 157 15.34 -9.56 0.92
N GLN A 158 14.51 -8.70 1.47
CA GLN A 158 13.34 -8.25 0.71
C GLN A 158 13.84 -7.65 -0.60
N PRO A 159 13.20 -7.97 -1.74
CA PRO A 159 13.62 -7.42 -3.01
C PRO A 159 13.64 -5.90 -2.89
N ASP A 160 14.76 -5.31 -3.25
CA ASP A 160 14.89 -3.87 -3.32
C ASP A 160 13.99 -3.40 -4.46
N LEU A 161 12.83 -2.87 -4.10
CA LEU A 161 11.89 -2.38 -5.09
C LEU A 161 12.35 -0.99 -5.50
N PRO A 162 12.75 -0.80 -6.76
CA PRO A 162 13.20 0.51 -7.21
C PRO A 162 12.12 1.55 -6.94
N PHE A 163 12.53 2.68 -6.39
CA PHE A 163 11.66 3.82 -6.14
C PHE A 163 11.44 4.56 -7.47
N ASP A 164 10.67 3.91 -8.37
CA ASP A 164 10.30 4.46 -9.68
C ASP A 164 8.94 5.18 -9.66
N ARG A 165 8.38 5.43 -8.49
CA ARG A 165 7.08 6.08 -8.39
C ARG A 165 7.24 7.53 -7.95
N VAL A 166 6.67 8.41 -8.75
CA VAL A 166 6.56 9.82 -8.37
C VAL A 166 5.76 9.92 -7.07
N PRO A 167 6.29 10.57 -6.01
CA PRO A 167 5.56 10.76 -4.77
C PRO A 167 4.23 11.48 -5.02
N PRO A 168 3.16 11.19 -4.27
CA PRO A 168 1.83 11.77 -4.52
C PRO A 168 1.81 13.30 -4.57
N ASN A 169 2.64 13.98 -3.77
CA ASN A 169 2.77 15.44 -3.77
C ASN A 169 3.40 16.00 -5.06
N LYS A 170 4.15 15.20 -5.80
CA LYS A 170 4.75 15.56 -7.09
C LYS A 170 3.99 15.01 -8.29
N GLY A 171 2.91 14.27 -8.06
CA GLY A 171 2.02 13.75 -9.10
C GLY A 171 1.07 14.81 -9.70
N HIS A 172 0.03 14.35 -10.40
CA HIS A 172 -1.00 15.26 -10.94
C HIS A 172 -1.73 16.03 -9.84
N ARG A 173 -2.32 17.17 -10.20
CA ARG A 173 -3.14 17.95 -9.25
C ARG A 173 -4.44 17.21 -8.95
N THR A 174 -5.03 17.49 -7.80
CA THR A 174 -6.28 16.89 -7.32
C THR A 174 -7.50 17.50 -8.02
N ALA A 175 -7.47 18.79 -8.31
CA ALA A 175 -8.53 19.43 -9.05
C ALA A 175 -8.47 19.12 -10.55
N GLN A 176 -9.58 18.70 -11.12
CA GLN A 176 -9.74 18.40 -12.54
C GLN A 176 -10.92 19.15 -13.12
N ALA A 177 -10.72 19.83 -14.25
CA ALA A 177 -11.78 20.36 -15.08
C ALA A 177 -11.88 19.54 -16.37
N THR A 178 -13.06 19.04 -16.69
CA THR A 178 -13.32 18.30 -17.91
C THR A 178 -14.38 19.05 -18.72
N LEU A 179 -14.10 19.25 -19.99
CA LEU A 179 -15.06 19.74 -20.98
C LEU A 179 -15.34 18.60 -21.95
N ALA A 180 -16.61 18.22 -22.07
CA ALA A 180 -17.05 17.24 -23.03
C ALA A 180 -18.16 17.83 -23.91
N ALA A 181 -18.15 17.51 -25.18
CA ALA A 181 -19.22 17.83 -26.11
C ALA A 181 -19.56 16.59 -26.95
N GLY A 182 -20.82 16.38 -27.23
CA GLY A 182 -21.26 15.20 -27.96
C GLY A 182 -22.70 15.30 -28.39
N ILE A 183 -23.23 14.19 -28.90
CA ILE A 183 -24.63 14.03 -29.28
C ILE A 183 -25.15 12.80 -28.54
N GLN A 184 -26.21 12.98 -27.76
CA GLN A 184 -26.93 11.91 -27.09
C GLN A 184 -28.37 11.93 -27.54
N ASP A 185 -28.89 10.81 -28.04
CA ASP A 185 -30.26 10.64 -28.54
C ASP A 185 -30.65 11.66 -29.62
N ARG A 186 -29.69 12.11 -30.45
CA ARG A 186 -29.76 13.16 -31.50
C ARG A 186 -29.71 14.60 -30.98
N ASP A 187 -29.62 14.81 -29.66
CA ASP A 187 -29.49 16.16 -29.11
C ASP A 187 -28.01 16.48 -28.82
N PRO A 188 -27.52 17.65 -29.24
CA PRO A 188 -26.17 18.07 -28.89
C PRO A 188 -26.09 18.46 -27.43
N PHE A 189 -25.00 18.07 -26.73
CA PHE A 189 -24.72 18.49 -25.38
C PHE A 189 -23.31 19.03 -25.21
N VAL A 190 -23.13 19.90 -24.23
CA VAL A 190 -21.85 20.34 -23.71
C VAL A 190 -21.88 20.11 -22.20
N GLU A 191 -20.92 19.41 -21.69
CA GLU A 191 -20.77 19.13 -20.24
C GLU A 191 -19.50 19.75 -19.73
N ILE A 192 -19.59 20.51 -18.63
CA ILE A 192 -18.45 20.98 -17.87
C ILE A 192 -18.50 20.25 -16.52
N ARG A 193 -17.48 19.44 -16.25
CA ARG A 193 -17.36 18.73 -14.97
C ARG A 193 -16.15 19.27 -14.22
N LEU A 194 -16.39 19.75 -13.01
CA LEU A 194 -15.36 20.18 -12.08
C LEU A 194 -15.31 19.15 -10.95
N LEU A 195 -14.15 18.55 -10.75
CA LEU A 195 -13.87 17.64 -9.66
C LEU A 195 -12.84 18.31 -8.75
N PRO A 196 -13.11 18.35 -7.43
CA PRO A 196 -12.18 18.91 -6.46
C PRO A 196 -10.97 18.01 -6.28
#